data_6d9f314048da8704c292cf02e56492ac
#
_entry.id   6d9f314048da8704c292cf02e56492ac
#
_cell.length_a   1.000
_cell.length_b   1.000
_cell.length_c   1.000
_cell.angle_alpha   90.00
_cell.angle_beta   90.00
_cell.angle_gamma   90.00
#
_symmetry.space_group_name_H-M   'P 1'
#
loop_
_entity.id
_entity.type
_entity.pdbx_description
1 polymer ?
#
loop_
_entity_poly.entity_id
_entity_poly.type
_entity_poly.pdbx_seq_one_letter_code
_entity_poly.pdbx_strand_id
1 'polypeptide(L)'
;MTRVHRAALLFAGMLTLLSGIGPIAAQQYKEDDALPPGTHGEVRALTGKVLALKPVVLPLKAVVLELRGAGAAMGGRVQSLEGALKDLGATVKGREIKISLAADVLFDFDKADLRPEAGPALERVLAVLQSYPKAQVLIEGHTDGKGNDQYNQKLSERRGDAVRRWLAEHGAGAAMTVRGWGNSRPIAPNTKPGGADDPEGRQKNRRVEITVKT
;
A
#
# COMPACT_ATOMS: atom_id res chain seq x y z
N MET A 1 -29.10 23.48 53.14
CA MET A 1 -27.79 23.98 52.69
C MET A 1 -27.01 22.83 52.11
N THR A 2 -27.13 22.58 50.81
CA THR A 2 -26.40 21.49 50.14
C THR A 2 -25.87 22.03 48.81
N ARG A 3 -24.56 22.21 48.76
CA ARG A 3 -23.81 22.64 47.56
C ARG A 3 -23.74 21.51 46.57
N VAL A 4 -24.29 21.71 45.38
CA VAL A 4 -24.13 20.82 44.24
C VAL A 4 -22.92 21.29 43.43
N HIS A 5 -21.86 20.47 43.40
CA HIS A 5 -20.72 20.68 42.53
C HIS A 5 -21.09 20.21 41.12
N ARG A 6 -21.13 21.13 40.17
CA ARG A 6 -21.17 20.78 38.74
C ARG A 6 -19.73 20.66 38.22
N ALA A 7 -19.38 19.45 37.87
CA ALA A 7 -18.13 19.18 37.12
C ALA A 7 -18.33 19.56 35.64
N ALA A 8 -17.53 20.51 35.17
CA ALA A 8 -17.43 20.86 33.75
C ALA A 8 -16.49 19.88 33.07
N LEU A 9 -16.99 19.06 32.14
CA LEU A 9 -16.18 18.27 31.25
C LEU A 9 -15.70 19.14 30.07
N LEU A 10 -14.38 19.34 30.01
CA LEU A 10 -13.69 19.93 28.88
C LEU A 10 -13.58 18.88 27.75
N PHE A 11 -14.28 19.09 26.65
CA PHE A 11 -14.02 18.38 25.39
C PHE A 11 -13.11 19.25 24.53
N ALA A 12 -11.83 18.90 24.46
CA ALA A 12 -10.89 19.44 23.49
C ALA A 12 -11.00 18.58 22.20
N GLY A 13 -11.79 19.02 21.24
CA GLY A 13 -11.85 18.45 19.89
C GLY A 13 -10.82 19.13 19.01
N MET A 14 -9.73 18.46 18.69
CA MET A 14 -8.75 18.88 17.70
C MET A 14 -9.24 18.46 16.32
N LEU A 15 -9.81 19.41 15.58
CA LEU A 15 -10.15 19.23 14.17
C LEU A 15 -9.18 20.08 13.33
N THR A 16 -8.15 19.48 12.77
CA THR A 16 -7.29 20.11 11.77
C THR A 16 -7.91 19.91 10.40
N LEU A 17 -8.51 20.96 9.86
CA LEU A 17 -8.91 21.03 8.45
C LEU A 17 -7.93 21.90 7.68
N LEU A 18 -7.57 21.40 6.51
CA LEU A 18 -6.76 22.04 5.49
C LEU A 18 -7.27 23.46 5.14
N SER A 19 -6.28 24.27 4.78
CA SER A 19 -6.31 25.53 4.03
C SER A 19 -6.40 26.82 4.85
N GLY A 20 -5.22 27.39 5.10
CA GLY A 20 -4.94 28.81 4.93
C GLY A 20 -5.55 29.83 5.90
N ILE A 21 -6.10 29.42 7.05
CA ILE A 21 -6.56 30.36 8.08
C ILE A 21 -5.85 30.02 9.38
N GLY A 22 -5.07 30.99 9.89
CA GLY A 22 -4.35 30.86 11.14
C GLY A 22 -5.28 30.60 12.33
N PRO A 23 -4.72 30.14 13.49
CA PRO A 23 -5.53 29.80 14.64
C PRO A 23 -6.28 31.02 15.16
N ILE A 24 -7.61 30.99 15.07
CA ILE A 24 -8.46 31.93 15.79
C ILE A 24 -8.31 31.57 17.27
N ALA A 25 -7.62 32.41 18.01
CA ALA A 25 -7.55 32.31 19.46
C ALA A 25 -8.97 32.33 20.02
N ALA A 26 -9.39 31.24 20.67
CA ALA A 26 -10.61 31.22 21.45
C ALA A 26 -10.46 32.19 22.62
N GLN A 27 -11.02 33.39 22.48
CA GLN A 27 -11.16 34.31 23.59
C GLN A 27 -12.13 33.70 24.62
N GLN A 28 -11.60 33.37 25.79
CA GLN A 28 -12.45 33.02 26.92
C GLN A 28 -13.17 34.29 27.39
N TYR A 29 -14.48 34.32 27.11
CA TYR A 29 -15.36 35.34 27.71
C TYR A 29 -15.52 35.02 29.20
N LYS A 30 -15.12 35.94 30.05
CA LYS A 30 -15.49 35.89 31.47
C LYS A 30 -16.89 36.48 31.63
N GLU A 31 -17.71 35.83 32.41
CA GLU A 31 -19.12 36.14 32.66
C GLU A 31 -19.37 37.55 33.28
N ASP A 32 -18.33 38.27 33.63
CA ASP A 32 -18.34 39.55 34.34
C ASP A 32 -17.91 40.76 33.46
N ASP A 33 -17.63 40.59 32.19
CA ASP A 33 -17.24 41.67 31.32
C ASP A 33 -18.52 42.45 30.90
N ALA A 34 -18.68 43.64 31.52
CA ALA A 34 -19.77 44.60 31.14
C ALA A 34 -19.60 44.95 29.67
N LEU A 35 -20.71 44.86 28.91
CA LEU A 35 -20.78 45.26 27.50
C LEU A 35 -20.34 46.72 27.35
N PRO A 36 -19.54 47.07 26.34
CA PRO A 36 -19.12 48.46 26.12
C PRO A 36 -20.30 49.40 25.99
N PRO A 37 -20.22 50.62 26.54
CA PRO A 37 -21.30 51.60 26.49
C PRO A 37 -21.55 52.01 25.03
N GLY A 38 -22.78 51.82 24.56
CA GLY A 38 -23.21 52.17 23.19
C GLY A 38 -23.82 51.02 22.40
N THR A 39 -23.90 49.80 22.91
CA THR A 39 -24.54 48.65 22.23
C THR A 39 -26.03 48.50 22.53
N HIS A 40 -26.76 49.64 22.78
CA HIS A 40 -28.20 49.60 22.78
C HIS A 40 -28.72 49.62 21.32
N GLY A 41 -28.55 48.52 20.62
CA GLY A 41 -29.30 48.30 19.37
C GLY A 41 -30.72 47.91 19.71
N GLU A 42 -31.71 48.63 19.16
CA GLU A 42 -33.10 48.23 19.22
C GLU A 42 -33.21 46.78 18.70
N VAL A 43 -33.70 45.89 19.52
CA VAL A 43 -34.06 44.53 19.11
C VAL A 43 -35.32 44.67 18.23
N ARG A 44 -35.14 44.90 16.93
CA ARG A 44 -36.23 44.71 15.98
C ARG A 44 -36.61 43.24 16.01
N ALA A 45 -37.81 42.96 16.46
CA ALA A 45 -38.38 41.62 16.38
C ALA A 45 -38.33 41.16 14.92
N LEU A 46 -37.43 40.27 14.60
CA LEU A 46 -37.41 39.56 13.34
C LEU A 46 -38.58 38.57 13.36
N THR A 47 -39.73 39.03 12.83
CA THR A 47 -40.82 38.11 12.48
C THR A 47 -40.45 37.32 11.23
N GLY A 48 -39.40 36.55 11.33
CA GLY A 48 -39.01 35.55 10.35
C GLY A 48 -39.63 34.22 10.71
N LYS A 49 -40.32 33.63 9.76
CA LYS A 49 -40.82 32.26 9.84
C LYS A 49 -39.64 31.34 10.17
N VAL A 50 -39.49 30.92 11.41
CA VAL A 50 -38.48 29.93 11.82
C VAL A 50 -38.88 28.64 11.13
N LEU A 51 -38.22 28.32 10.02
CA LEU A 51 -38.25 26.99 9.44
C LEU A 51 -37.61 26.07 10.48
N ALA A 52 -38.43 25.23 11.14
CA ALA A 52 -37.97 24.25 12.06
C ALA A 52 -37.01 23.33 11.32
N LEU A 53 -35.70 23.50 11.54
CA LEU A 53 -34.67 22.55 11.15
C LEU A 53 -35.00 21.26 11.89
N LYS A 54 -35.58 20.28 11.19
CA LYS A 54 -35.68 18.93 11.72
C LYS A 54 -34.27 18.42 11.92
N PRO A 55 -33.80 18.18 13.14
CA PRO A 55 -32.51 17.58 13.35
C PRO A 55 -32.54 16.18 12.73
N VAL A 56 -31.82 15.99 11.64
CA VAL A 56 -31.54 14.65 11.12
C VAL A 56 -30.52 14.06 12.08
N VAL A 57 -31.03 13.48 13.16
CA VAL A 57 -30.22 12.65 14.05
C VAL A 57 -29.99 11.33 13.33
N LEU A 58 -28.92 11.25 12.56
CA LEU A 58 -28.43 9.98 12.06
C LEU A 58 -28.15 9.09 13.28
N PRO A 59 -28.72 7.88 13.37
CA PRO A 59 -28.53 7.04 14.55
C PRO A 59 -27.04 6.73 14.70
N LEU A 60 -26.48 7.11 15.82
CA LEU A 60 -25.05 6.95 16.15
C LEU A 60 -24.57 5.50 15.94
N LYS A 61 -25.46 4.52 16.06
CA LYS A 61 -25.21 3.11 15.74
C LYS A 61 -24.81 2.86 14.29
N ALA A 62 -25.38 3.57 13.32
CA ALA A 62 -25.03 3.38 11.90
C ALA A 62 -23.61 3.86 11.61
N VAL A 63 -23.22 5.03 12.15
CA VAL A 63 -21.87 5.58 11.99
C VAL A 63 -20.82 4.69 12.66
N VAL A 64 -21.11 4.12 13.84
CA VAL A 64 -20.20 3.21 14.54
C VAL A 64 -20.05 1.88 13.79
N LEU A 65 -21.11 1.37 13.16
CA LEU A 65 -21.05 0.16 12.34
C LEU A 65 -20.23 0.35 11.07
N GLU A 66 -20.37 1.50 10.39
CA GLU A 66 -19.54 1.84 9.22
C GLU A 66 -18.06 2.00 9.57
N LEU A 67 -17.74 2.65 10.69
CA LEU A 67 -16.36 2.78 11.18
C LEU A 67 -15.76 1.42 11.59
N ARG A 68 -16.54 0.54 12.19
CA ARG A 68 -16.11 -0.83 12.52
C ARG A 68 -15.91 -1.66 11.26
N GLY A 69 -16.81 -1.55 10.28
CA GLY A 69 -16.69 -2.23 9.00
C GLY A 69 -15.43 -1.77 8.22
N ALA A 70 -15.16 -0.48 8.17
CA ALA A 70 -13.96 0.06 7.56
C ALA A 70 -12.68 -0.40 8.28
N GLY A 71 -12.68 -0.41 9.61
CA GLY A 71 -11.54 -0.90 10.41
C GLY A 71 -11.28 -2.39 10.21
N ALA A 72 -12.31 -3.22 10.14
CA ALA A 72 -12.19 -4.66 9.86
C ALA A 72 -11.68 -4.93 8.44
N ALA A 73 -12.18 -4.17 7.44
CA ALA A 73 -11.72 -4.29 6.06
C ALA A 73 -10.26 -3.85 5.90
N MET A 74 -9.84 -2.79 6.58
CA MET A 74 -8.44 -2.36 6.62
C MET A 74 -7.55 -3.39 7.34
N GLY A 75 -7.98 -3.92 8.48
CA GLY A 75 -7.26 -4.97 9.21
C GLY A 75 -7.08 -6.23 8.38
N GLY A 76 -8.11 -6.68 7.66
CA GLY A 76 -8.03 -7.80 6.75
C GLY A 76 -7.06 -7.59 5.58
N ARG A 77 -7.01 -6.39 5.03
CA ARG A 77 -6.03 -6.03 3.96
C ARG A 77 -4.60 -6.03 4.46
N VAL A 78 -4.35 -5.50 5.65
CA VAL A 78 -2.99 -5.50 6.25
C VAL A 78 -2.54 -6.94 6.51
N GLN A 79 -3.37 -7.78 7.12
CA GLN A 79 -3.05 -9.19 7.36
C GLN A 79 -2.81 -9.97 6.06
N SER A 80 -3.59 -9.71 4.99
CA SER A 80 -3.40 -10.36 3.69
C SER A 80 -2.10 -9.93 3.02
N LEU A 81 -1.71 -8.65 3.14
CA LEU A 81 -0.46 -8.13 2.61
C LEU A 81 0.75 -8.72 3.37
N GLU A 82 0.72 -8.72 4.69
CA GLU A 82 1.78 -9.32 5.52
C GLU A 82 1.94 -10.82 5.24
N GLY A 83 0.83 -11.54 5.10
CA GLY A 83 0.81 -12.94 4.69
C GLY A 83 1.46 -13.15 3.33
N ALA A 84 1.05 -12.37 2.33
CA ALA A 84 1.62 -12.45 0.98
C ALA A 84 3.12 -12.14 0.96
N LEU A 85 3.59 -11.11 1.67
CA LEU A 85 5.00 -10.77 1.77
C LEU A 85 5.82 -11.88 2.43
N LYS A 86 5.29 -12.48 3.50
CA LYS A 86 5.93 -13.60 4.19
C LYS A 86 6.03 -14.85 3.31
N ASP A 87 4.94 -15.23 2.64
CA ASP A 87 4.87 -16.40 1.77
C ASP A 87 5.80 -16.26 0.55
N LEU A 88 5.98 -15.03 0.06
CA LEU A 88 6.92 -14.72 -1.02
C LEU A 88 8.38 -14.60 -0.55
N GLY A 89 8.66 -14.67 0.74
CA GLY A 89 9.98 -14.39 1.29
C GLY A 89 10.48 -12.99 0.95
N ALA A 90 9.57 -12.02 0.87
CA ALA A 90 9.89 -10.66 0.43
C ALA A 90 10.79 -9.96 1.44
N THR A 91 11.75 -9.19 0.94
CA THR A 91 12.60 -8.31 1.76
C THR A 91 12.08 -6.88 1.65
N VAL A 92 11.73 -6.27 2.79
CA VAL A 92 11.28 -4.88 2.86
C VAL A 92 12.40 -4.01 3.42
N LYS A 93 12.81 -2.98 2.65
CA LYS A 93 13.81 -1.98 3.07
C LYS A 93 13.29 -0.57 2.81
N GLY A 94 12.82 0.09 3.85
CA GLY A 94 12.22 1.41 3.74
C GLY A 94 11.00 1.39 2.81
N ARG A 95 11.10 2.06 1.66
CA ARG A 95 10.03 2.14 0.64
C ARG A 95 10.22 1.15 -0.52
N GLU A 96 11.09 0.20 -0.36
CA GLU A 96 11.39 -0.80 -1.39
C GLU A 96 11.05 -2.20 -0.89
N ILE A 97 10.25 -2.92 -1.67
CA ILE A 97 9.89 -4.32 -1.46
C ILE A 97 10.54 -5.13 -2.58
N LYS A 98 11.40 -6.09 -2.22
CA LYS A 98 12.01 -7.03 -3.15
C LYS A 98 11.44 -8.42 -2.98
N ILE A 99 10.99 -8.99 -4.09
CA ILE A 99 10.44 -10.34 -4.19
C ILE A 99 11.32 -11.10 -5.19
N SER A 100 11.76 -12.30 -4.82
CA SER A 100 12.54 -13.17 -5.71
C SER A 100 11.78 -14.48 -5.92
N LEU A 101 11.42 -14.76 -7.18
CA LEU A 101 10.73 -15.98 -7.57
C LEU A 101 11.68 -16.88 -8.35
N ALA A 102 11.79 -18.14 -7.96
CA ALA A 102 12.57 -19.12 -8.71
C ALA A 102 11.97 -19.33 -10.10
N ALA A 103 12.79 -19.29 -11.14
CA ALA A 103 12.32 -19.47 -12.51
C ALA A 103 11.71 -20.85 -12.74
N ASP A 104 12.19 -21.87 -12.03
CA ASP A 104 11.69 -23.25 -12.12
C ASP A 104 10.24 -23.41 -11.60
N VAL A 105 9.78 -22.47 -10.77
CA VAL A 105 8.37 -22.38 -10.33
C VAL A 105 7.51 -21.72 -11.41
N LEU A 106 8.07 -20.77 -12.15
CA LEU A 106 7.34 -19.95 -13.12
C LEU A 106 7.33 -20.55 -14.52
N PHE A 107 8.40 -21.23 -14.93
CA PHE A 107 8.65 -21.64 -16.30
C PHE A 107 9.17 -23.08 -16.39
N ASP A 108 8.86 -23.75 -17.48
CA ASP A 108 9.57 -24.95 -17.87
C ASP A 108 11.02 -24.65 -18.27
N PHE A 109 11.82 -25.71 -18.32
CA PHE A 109 13.21 -25.60 -18.75
C PHE A 109 13.29 -24.96 -20.14
N ASP A 110 14.13 -23.94 -20.28
CA ASP A 110 14.39 -23.21 -21.52
C ASP A 110 13.17 -22.49 -22.13
N LYS A 111 12.05 -22.38 -21.39
CA LYS A 111 10.84 -21.67 -21.84
C LYS A 111 10.65 -20.33 -21.12
N ALA A 112 9.82 -19.47 -21.72
CA ALA A 112 9.36 -18.21 -21.21
C ALA A 112 7.82 -18.16 -21.05
N ASP A 113 7.13 -19.25 -21.39
CA ASP A 113 5.70 -19.38 -21.15
C ASP A 113 5.47 -19.76 -19.68
N LEU A 114 4.57 -19.05 -19.01
CA LEU A 114 4.24 -19.32 -17.63
C LEU A 114 3.54 -20.67 -17.49
N ARG A 115 3.97 -21.44 -16.52
CA ARG A 115 3.31 -22.68 -16.14
C ARG A 115 2.01 -22.40 -15.39
N PRO A 116 1.01 -23.30 -15.46
CA PRO A 116 -0.20 -23.17 -14.64
C PRO A 116 0.08 -23.06 -13.15
N GLU A 117 1.12 -23.75 -12.67
CA GLU A 117 1.56 -23.77 -11.26
C GLU A 117 2.18 -22.44 -10.81
N ALA A 118 2.52 -21.54 -11.72
CA ALA A 118 2.99 -20.20 -11.40
C ALA A 118 1.87 -19.30 -10.82
N GLY A 119 0.60 -19.62 -11.11
CA GLY A 119 -0.56 -18.82 -10.71
C GLY A 119 -0.54 -18.40 -9.24
N PRO A 120 -0.50 -19.33 -8.27
CA PRO A 120 -0.53 -18.97 -6.85
C PRO A 120 0.59 -18.04 -6.39
N ALA A 121 1.80 -18.14 -6.97
CA ALA A 121 2.90 -17.25 -6.66
C ALA A 121 2.66 -15.85 -7.24
N LEU A 122 2.19 -15.77 -8.47
CA LEU A 122 1.88 -14.50 -9.15
C LEU A 122 0.66 -13.80 -8.54
N GLU A 123 -0.34 -14.52 -8.05
CA GLU A 123 -1.49 -13.96 -7.31
C GLU A 123 -1.04 -13.26 -6.03
N ARG A 124 -0.08 -13.84 -5.29
CA ARG A 124 0.49 -13.18 -4.11
C ARG A 124 1.24 -11.90 -4.47
N VAL A 125 2.00 -11.91 -5.58
CA VAL A 125 2.63 -10.69 -6.11
C VAL A 125 1.57 -9.65 -6.47
N LEU A 126 0.51 -10.06 -7.17
CA LEU A 126 -0.60 -9.19 -7.53
C LEU A 126 -1.24 -8.54 -6.30
N ALA A 127 -1.48 -9.29 -5.22
CA ALA A 127 -2.02 -8.75 -3.98
C ALA A 127 -1.12 -7.66 -3.37
N VAL A 128 0.22 -7.84 -3.44
CA VAL A 128 1.17 -6.79 -3.04
C VAL A 128 1.02 -5.56 -3.94
N LEU A 129 0.99 -5.72 -5.26
CA LEU A 129 0.88 -4.59 -6.20
C LEU A 129 -0.46 -3.84 -6.06
N GLN A 130 -1.56 -4.53 -5.81
CA GLN A 130 -2.87 -3.94 -5.55
C GLN A 130 -2.90 -3.09 -4.27
N SER A 131 -2.05 -3.42 -3.30
CA SER A 131 -1.89 -2.60 -2.08
C SER A 131 -1.11 -1.31 -2.35
N TYR A 132 -0.35 -1.24 -3.46
CA TYR A 132 0.47 -0.09 -3.86
C TYR A 132 0.21 0.32 -5.33
N PRO A 133 -0.99 0.79 -5.68
CA PRO A 133 -1.39 1.03 -7.08
C PRO A 133 -0.59 2.14 -7.79
N LYS A 134 0.10 2.99 -7.03
CA LYS A 134 0.96 4.07 -7.56
C LYS A 134 2.44 3.75 -7.53
N ALA A 135 2.82 2.53 -7.12
CA ALA A 135 4.21 2.12 -7.06
C ALA A 135 4.83 2.01 -8.45
N GLN A 136 6.14 2.22 -8.51
CA GLN A 136 6.95 1.85 -9.65
C GLN A 136 7.48 0.43 -9.46
N VAL A 137 7.27 -0.42 -10.44
CA VAL A 137 7.66 -1.83 -10.38
C VAL A 137 8.72 -2.12 -11.42
N LEU A 138 9.83 -2.69 -10.99
CA LEU A 138 10.87 -3.21 -11.87
C LEU A 138 10.87 -4.73 -11.78
N ILE A 139 10.73 -5.39 -12.94
CA ILE A 139 10.76 -6.84 -13.10
C ILE A 139 12.06 -7.20 -13.80
N GLU A 140 12.92 -7.95 -13.13
CA GLU A 140 14.25 -8.31 -13.61
C GLU A 140 14.36 -9.83 -13.80
N GLY A 141 14.61 -10.26 -15.04
CA GLY A 141 14.84 -11.66 -15.37
C GLY A 141 16.33 -12.02 -15.30
N HIS A 142 16.63 -13.19 -14.79
CA HIS A 142 17.99 -13.74 -14.68
C HIS A 142 18.04 -15.20 -15.14
N THR A 143 19.19 -15.61 -15.66
CA THR A 143 19.50 -17.00 -16.02
C THR A 143 20.71 -17.49 -15.22
N ASP A 144 21.01 -18.76 -15.32
CA ASP A 144 22.29 -19.29 -14.92
C ASP A 144 23.38 -19.06 -15.99
N GLY A 145 24.59 -19.51 -15.73
CA GLY A 145 25.75 -19.34 -16.60
C GLY A 145 25.87 -20.35 -17.74
N LYS A 146 24.85 -21.20 -17.97
CA LYS A 146 24.87 -22.13 -19.10
C LYS A 146 24.33 -21.48 -20.36
N GLY A 147 24.94 -21.75 -21.49
CA GLY A 147 24.51 -21.27 -22.79
C GLY A 147 25.22 -19.98 -23.22
N ASN A 148 24.71 -19.41 -24.29
CA ASN A 148 25.23 -18.19 -24.90
C ASN A 148 24.66 -16.94 -24.20
N ASP A 149 25.47 -15.91 -23.98
CA ASP A 149 25.07 -14.69 -23.29
C ASP A 149 23.94 -13.94 -24.00
N GLN A 150 23.95 -13.87 -25.34
CA GLN A 150 22.87 -13.21 -26.10
C GLN A 150 21.56 -13.99 -25.97
N TYR A 151 21.63 -15.31 -25.96
CA TYR A 151 20.46 -16.16 -25.75
C TYR A 151 19.89 -15.94 -24.35
N ASN A 152 20.74 -15.99 -23.34
CA ASN A 152 20.38 -15.78 -21.94
C ASN A 152 19.78 -14.37 -21.72
N GLN A 153 20.33 -13.36 -22.37
CA GLN A 153 19.80 -12.01 -22.35
C GLN A 153 18.35 -11.99 -22.86
N LYS A 154 18.11 -12.53 -24.05
CA LYS A 154 16.77 -12.59 -24.65
C LYS A 154 15.79 -13.46 -23.86
N LEU A 155 16.27 -14.59 -23.30
CA LEU A 155 15.43 -15.48 -22.49
C LEU A 155 14.98 -14.77 -21.21
N SER A 156 15.90 -14.09 -20.54
CA SER A 156 15.60 -13.34 -19.31
C SER A 156 14.61 -12.18 -19.53
N GLU A 157 14.74 -11.45 -20.67
CA GLU A 157 13.78 -10.42 -21.07
C GLU A 157 12.38 -11.01 -21.31
N ARG A 158 12.29 -12.08 -22.12
CA ARG A 158 11.01 -12.75 -22.40
C ARG A 158 10.33 -13.25 -21.14
N ARG A 159 11.08 -13.79 -20.18
CA ARG A 159 10.56 -14.23 -18.87
C ARG A 159 10.02 -13.07 -18.04
N GLY A 160 10.75 -11.96 -17.97
CA GLY A 160 10.26 -10.74 -17.33
C GLY A 160 8.99 -10.20 -17.97
N ASP A 161 8.94 -10.21 -19.31
CA ASP A 161 7.75 -9.78 -20.06
C ASP A 161 6.54 -10.68 -19.86
N ALA A 162 6.73 -11.99 -19.75
CA ALA A 162 5.65 -12.93 -19.45
C ALA A 162 5.02 -12.65 -18.08
N VAL A 163 5.85 -12.42 -17.05
CA VAL A 163 5.38 -12.03 -15.73
C VAL A 163 4.64 -10.69 -15.78
N ARG A 164 5.20 -9.68 -16.44
CA ARG A 164 4.57 -8.35 -16.60
C ARG A 164 3.20 -8.46 -17.27
N ARG A 165 3.10 -9.21 -18.38
CA ARG A 165 1.83 -9.39 -19.09
C ARG A 165 0.80 -10.04 -18.20
N TRP A 166 1.15 -11.12 -17.52
CA TRP A 166 0.24 -11.81 -16.62
C TRP A 166 -0.29 -10.88 -15.52
N LEU A 167 0.59 -10.13 -14.87
CA LEU A 167 0.21 -9.18 -13.80
C LEU A 167 -0.71 -8.08 -14.33
N ALA A 168 -0.44 -7.55 -15.54
CA ALA A 168 -1.28 -6.52 -16.16
C ALA A 168 -2.67 -7.06 -16.53
N GLU A 169 -2.76 -8.28 -17.09
CA GLU A 169 -4.00 -8.95 -17.45
C GLU A 169 -4.87 -9.26 -16.23
N HIS A 170 -4.25 -9.48 -15.06
CA HIS A 170 -4.95 -9.74 -13.80
C HIS A 170 -5.18 -8.48 -12.94
N GLY A 171 -4.99 -7.29 -13.51
CA GLY A 171 -5.41 -6.03 -12.88
C GLY A 171 -4.35 -5.36 -12.00
N ALA A 172 -3.06 -5.61 -12.23
CA ALA A 172 -2.02 -4.78 -11.64
C ALA A 172 -2.03 -3.39 -12.28
N GLY A 173 -2.46 -2.37 -11.52
CA GLY A 173 -2.52 -0.96 -11.97
C GLY A 173 -1.19 -0.21 -11.88
N ALA A 174 -0.14 -0.83 -11.33
CA ALA A 174 1.17 -0.22 -11.15
C ALA A 174 1.94 -0.06 -12.48
N ALA A 175 2.79 0.97 -12.57
CA ALA A 175 3.69 1.15 -13.71
C ALA A 175 4.82 0.10 -13.65
N MET A 176 4.88 -0.80 -14.63
CA MET A 176 5.84 -1.92 -14.65
C MET A 176 6.86 -1.77 -15.77
N THR A 177 8.14 -1.87 -15.43
CA THR A 177 9.27 -1.90 -16.36
C THR A 177 9.95 -3.26 -16.29
N VAL A 178 10.38 -3.79 -17.44
CA VAL A 178 11.09 -5.07 -17.53
C VAL A 178 12.54 -4.85 -17.91
N ARG A 179 13.43 -5.66 -17.34
CA ARG A 179 14.84 -5.74 -17.70
C ARG A 179 15.33 -7.18 -17.65
N GLY A 180 15.96 -7.64 -18.70
CA GLY A 180 16.73 -8.87 -18.71
C GLY A 180 18.18 -8.62 -18.31
N TRP A 181 18.75 -9.51 -17.56
CA TRP A 181 20.16 -9.49 -17.20
C TRP A 181 20.91 -10.72 -17.68
N GLY A 182 20.21 -11.69 -18.26
CA GLY A 182 20.81 -12.97 -18.61
C GLY A 182 21.56 -13.55 -17.41
N ASN A 183 22.80 -13.97 -17.63
CA ASN A 183 23.72 -14.53 -16.62
C ASN A 183 24.66 -13.48 -15.99
N SER A 184 24.51 -12.20 -16.30
CA SER A 184 25.46 -11.13 -15.89
C SER A 184 25.38 -10.75 -14.41
N ARG A 185 24.32 -11.14 -13.70
CA ARG A 185 24.10 -10.82 -12.27
C ARG A 185 23.82 -12.07 -11.43
N PRO A 186 24.80 -12.98 -11.28
CA PRO A 186 24.65 -14.16 -10.45
C PRO A 186 24.57 -13.78 -8.96
N ILE A 187 23.76 -14.50 -8.19
CA ILE A 187 23.69 -14.41 -6.72
C ILE A 187 24.36 -15.61 -6.04
N ALA A 188 24.73 -16.62 -6.81
CA ALA A 188 25.46 -17.80 -6.36
C ALA A 188 26.46 -18.22 -7.44
N PRO A 189 27.53 -18.95 -7.09
CA PRO A 189 28.45 -19.50 -8.08
C PRO A 189 27.73 -20.47 -9.03
N ASN A 190 28.10 -20.47 -10.32
CA ASN A 190 27.62 -21.46 -11.29
C ASN A 190 28.48 -22.74 -11.26
N THR A 191 29.68 -22.65 -10.66
CA THR A 191 30.63 -23.74 -10.50
C THR A 191 31.16 -23.82 -9.09
N LYS A 192 31.45 -25.02 -8.62
CA LYS A 192 32.09 -25.29 -7.31
C LYS A 192 33.57 -24.86 -7.31
N PRO A 193 34.18 -24.67 -6.13
CA PRO A 193 35.62 -24.56 -6.06
C PRO A 193 36.26 -25.78 -6.73
N GLY A 194 37.17 -25.53 -7.69
CA GLY A 194 37.77 -26.60 -8.51
C GLY A 194 37.11 -26.76 -9.90
N GLY A 195 36.12 -25.93 -10.28
CA GLY A 195 35.57 -25.87 -11.63
C GLY A 195 34.43 -26.83 -11.95
N ALA A 196 34.10 -27.74 -11.04
CA ALA A 196 32.97 -28.65 -11.22
C ALA A 196 31.62 -27.87 -11.25
N ASP A 197 30.64 -28.41 -11.98
CA ASP A 197 29.30 -27.83 -12.09
C ASP A 197 28.64 -27.67 -10.71
N ASP A 198 27.95 -26.54 -10.47
CA ASP A 198 27.13 -26.28 -9.27
C ASP A 198 25.64 -26.10 -9.62
N PRO A 199 24.90 -27.21 -9.68
CA PRO A 199 23.46 -27.15 -10.01
C PRO A 199 22.64 -26.31 -9.03
N GLU A 200 22.97 -26.32 -7.73
CA GLU A 200 22.26 -25.55 -6.71
C GLU A 200 22.51 -24.03 -6.85
N GLY A 201 23.76 -23.66 -7.11
CA GLY A 201 24.10 -22.27 -7.38
C GLY A 201 23.41 -21.76 -8.64
N ARG A 202 23.39 -22.59 -9.72
CA ARG A 202 22.65 -22.25 -10.94
C ARG A 202 21.15 -22.13 -10.70
N GLN A 203 20.55 -22.99 -9.89
CA GLN A 203 19.12 -22.89 -9.56
C GLN A 203 18.79 -21.54 -8.89
N LYS A 204 19.63 -21.07 -7.98
CA LYS A 204 19.48 -19.76 -7.33
C LYS A 204 19.59 -18.62 -8.34
N ASN A 205 20.45 -18.74 -9.35
CA ASN A 205 20.65 -17.75 -10.39
C ASN A 205 19.44 -17.64 -11.36
N ARG A 206 18.77 -18.77 -11.64
CA ARG A 206 17.55 -18.79 -12.45
C ARG A 206 16.37 -18.24 -11.64
N ARG A 207 16.11 -16.95 -11.76
CA ARG A 207 15.08 -16.26 -10.99
C ARG A 207 14.48 -15.07 -11.73
N VAL A 208 13.34 -14.62 -11.25
CA VAL A 208 12.75 -13.31 -11.59
C VAL A 208 12.67 -12.50 -10.29
N GLU A 209 13.28 -11.34 -10.28
CA GLU A 209 13.21 -10.37 -9.20
C GLU A 209 12.16 -9.31 -9.51
N ILE A 210 11.34 -8.96 -8.53
CA ILE A 210 10.33 -7.92 -8.64
C ILE A 210 10.60 -6.90 -7.53
N THR A 211 10.97 -5.70 -7.93
CA THR A 211 11.23 -4.59 -7.01
C THR A 211 10.08 -3.60 -7.08
N VAL A 212 9.38 -3.38 -5.97
CA VAL A 212 8.26 -2.45 -5.83
C VAL A 212 8.74 -1.25 -5.03
N LYS A 213 8.70 -0.05 -5.62
CA LYS A 213 9.04 1.22 -4.97
C LYS A 213 7.75 1.98 -4.65
N THR A 214 7.44 2.07 -3.33
CA THR A 214 6.20 2.64 -2.78
C THR A 214 6.33 4.12 -2.45
#